data_60b89cf1a9f265e636c62ce94616b1e5
#
_entry.id   60b89cf1a9f265e636c62ce94616b1e5
#
_cell.length_a   1.000
_cell.length_b   1.000
_cell.length_c   1.000
_cell.angle_alpha   90.00
_cell.angle_beta   90.00
_cell.angle_gamma   90.00
#
_symmetry.space_group_name_H-M   'P 1'
#
loop_
_entity.id
_entity.type
_entity.pdbx_description
1 polymer ?
#
loop_
_entity_poly.entity_id
_entity_poly.type
_entity_poly.pdbx_seq_one_letter_code
_entity_poly.pdbx_strand_id
1 'polypeptide(L)'
;MADTIKFAPVGEKEVTRAIVEGFAKEFTEYIESDVIVVGAGPSGLVAAKDIAKKKYKVLLVERMNYLGGGFWIGGYLMNKVTVRTPGNEVLDEIEVPYEEVEPGLCVADGPYACSKLIAMTCEAGVKIRNMTMFDDLVYRENGRVAGIVINWTPIANMPKEITCLDPIAIESKLVIDATGHDAYCVNRLSQQGLYKKLPGHGSMWVEKSEEALVEYTGLVHPGLIACGMSVNTTYGLPRMGPTFGGMLLSGKKAARVAIDILEGGKEKAIA
;
A
#
# COMPACT_ATOMS: atom_id res chain seq x y z
N MET A 1 22.37 -41.18 21.63
CA MET A 1 22.64 -39.93 22.37
C MET A 1 21.89 -38.82 21.61
N ALA A 2 20.98 -38.10 22.25
CA ALA A 2 20.31 -37.00 21.59
C ALA A 2 21.34 -35.90 21.33
N ASP A 3 21.49 -35.46 20.08
CA ASP A 3 22.30 -34.33 19.74
C ASP A 3 21.80 -33.09 20.48
N THR A 4 22.54 -32.62 21.46
CA THR A 4 22.18 -31.45 22.24
C THR A 4 22.44 -30.22 21.33
N ILE A 5 21.36 -29.61 20.85
CA ILE A 5 21.45 -28.34 20.07
C ILE A 5 22.07 -27.28 20.98
N LYS A 6 23.20 -26.74 20.56
CA LYS A 6 23.87 -25.61 21.24
C LYS A 6 23.74 -24.34 20.39
N PHE A 7 23.15 -23.31 20.96
CA PHE A 7 23.12 -21.98 20.36
C PHE A 7 24.46 -21.24 20.56
N ALA A 8 24.72 -20.28 19.69
CA ALA A 8 25.87 -19.39 19.87
C ALA A 8 25.78 -18.63 21.22
N PRO A 9 26.89 -18.37 21.92
CA PRO A 9 26.91 -17.70 23.22
C PRO A 9 26.72 -16.19 23.06
N VAL A 10 25.48 -15.78 22.73
CA VAL A 10 25.07 -14.39 22.54
C VAL A 10 24.04 -14.03 23.60
N GLY A 11 24.23 -12.90 24.26
CA GLY A 11 23.36 -12.42 25.32
C GLY A 11 22.42 -11.26 24.88
N GLU A 12 21.64 -10.76 25.82
CA GLU A 12 20.61 -9.73 25.61
C GLU A 12 21.16 -8.44 25.05
N LYS A 13 22.34 -7.99 25.46
CA LYS A 13 22.97 -6.75 24.99
C LYS A 13 23.35 -6.81 23.52
N GLU A 14 23.84 -7.95 23.04
CA GLU A 14 24.16 -8.17 21.62
C GLU A 14 22.89 -8.19 20.78
N VAL A 15 21.84 -8.87 21.23
CA VAL A 15 20.54 -8.91 20.57
C VAL A 15 19.92 -7.50 20.50
N THR A 16 19.89 -6.76 21.60
CA THR A 16 19.34 -5.40 21.63
C THR A 16 20.10 -4.46 20.69
N ARG A 17 21.45 -4.52 20.74
CA ARG A 17 22.30 -3.70 19.86
C ARG A 17 22.04 -4.00 18.39
N ALA A 18 21.99 -5.26 18.02
CA ALA A 18 21.77 -5.68 16.64
C ALA A 18 20.42 -5.17 16.10
N ILE A 19 19.36 -5.20 16.91
CA ILE A 19 18.03 -4.69 16.54
C ILE A 19 18.08 -3.16 16.37
N VAL A 20 18.64 -2.44 17.33
CA VAL A 20 18.69 -0.97 17.30
C VAL A 20 19.54 -0.45 16.15
N GLU A 21 20.72 -1.01 15.94
CA GLU A 21 21.62 -0.61 14.85
C GLU A 21 21.03 -0.96 13.48
N GLY A 22 20.43 -2.15 13.33
CA GLY A 22 19.75 -2.56 12.11
C GLY A 22 18.56 -1.64 11.79
N PHE A 23 17.75 -1.33 12.80
CA PHE A 23 16.64 -0.39 12.65
C PHE A 23 17.13 1.01 12.27
N ALA A 24 18.11 1.56 12.99
CA ALA A 24 18.60 2.91 12.76
C ALA A 24 19.21 3.06 11.36
N LYS A 25 20.01 2.09 10.93
CA LYS A 25 20.61 2.05 9.58
C LYS A 25 19.51 2.12 8.52
N GLU A 26 18.55 1.24 8.61
CA GLU A 26 17.47 1.13 7.65
C GLU A 26 16.52 2.35 7.67
N PHE A 27 16.21 2.85 8.87
CA PHE A 27 15.37 4.04 8.99
C PHE A 27 16.04 5.25 8.35
N THR A 28 17.32 5.46 8.62
CA THR A 28 18.11 6.56 8.04
C THR A 28 18.18 6.45 6.51
N GLU A 29 18.32 5.26 5.98
CA GLU A 29 18.35 5.03 4.53
C GLU A 29 17.05 5.47 3.85
N TYR A 30 15.89 5.24 4.50
CA TYR A 30 14.56 5.49 3.91
C TYR A 30 13.89 6.78 4.39
N ILE A 31 14.64 7.74 4.97
CA ILE A 31 14.16 9.11 5.20
C ILE A 31 13.83 9.80 3.88
N GLU A 32 14.55 9.43 2.81
CA GLU A 32 14.28 9.85 1.45
C GLU A 32 14.14 8.63 0.54
N SER A 33 13.08 8.60 -0.27
CA SER A 33 12.77 7.52 -1.21
C SER A 33 12.37 8.06 -2.58
N ASP A 34 12.37 7.24 -3.63
CA ASP A 34 11.75 7.64 -4.89
C ASP A 34 10.25 7.64 -4.78
N VAL A 35 9.69 6.60 -4.14
CA VAL A 35 8.24 6.46 -3.94
C VAL A 35 7.95 5.98 -2.52
N ILE A 36 6.97 6.62 -1.89
CA ILE A 36 6.35 6.12 -0.66
C ILE A 36 4.95 5.62 -0.98
N VAL A 37 4.68 4.35 -0.66
CA VAL A 37 3.34 3.76 -0.76
C VAL A 37 2.72 3.71 0.63
N VAL A 38 1.54 4.30 0.78
CA VAL A 38 0.80 4.32 2.05
C VAL A 38 -0.33 3.29 1.99
N GLY A 39 -0.17 2.22 2.75
CA GLY A 39 -1.10 1.08 2.81
C GLY A 39 -0.60 -0.15 2.06
N ALA A 40 -0.49 -1.26 2.79
CA ALA A 40 -0.03 -2.56 2.29
C ALA A 40 -1.19 -3.50 1.93
N GLY A 41 -2.29 -2.97 1.41
CA GLY A 41 -3.32 -3.75 0.75
C GLY A 41 -2.85 -4.30 -0.60
N PRO A 42 -3.68 -5.10 -1.31
CA PRO A 42 -3.25 -5.74 -2.56
C PRO A 42 -2.78 -4.73 -3.61
N SER A 43 -3.44 -3.58 -3.74
CA SER A 43 -3.03 -2.53 -4.69
C SER A 43 -1.68 -1.93 -4.33
N GLY A 44 -1.47 -1.62 -3.05
CA GLY A 44 -0.20 -1.04 -2.57
C GLY A 44 0.97 -2.00 -2.72
N LEU A 45 0.78 -3.28 -2.41
CA LEU A 45 1.80 -4.32 -2.57
C LEU A 45 2.18 -4.50 -4.05
N VAL A 46 1.20 -4.60 -4.95
CA VAL A 46 1.46 -4.72 -6.40
C VAL A 46 2.18 -3.47 -6.92
N ALA A 47 1.70 -2.27 -6.57
CA ALA A 47 2.32 -1.02 -7.01
C ALA A 47 3.78 -0.93 -6.53
N ALA A 48 4.02 -1.15 -5.25
CA ALA A 48 5.36 -1.11 -4.67
C ALA A 48 6.31 -2.13 -5.34
N LYS A 49 5.84 -3.38 -5.50
CA LYS A 49 6.59 -4.46 -6.15
C LYS A 49 7.02 -4.09 -7.56
N ASP A 50 6.09 -3.62 -8.39
CA ASP A 50 6.36 -3.35 -9.80
C ASP A 50 7.26 -2.12 -9.99
N ILE A 51 7.17 -1.10 -9.12
CA ILE A 51 8.07 0.06 -9.11
C ILE A 51 9.48 -0.37 -8.68
N ALA A 52 9.60 -1.16 -7.62
CA ALA A 52 10.90 -1.63 -7.12
C ALA A 52 11.61 -2.57 -8.11
N LYS A 53 10.88 -3.36 -8.89
CA LYS A 53 11.46 -4.15 -10.01
C LYS A 53 12.19 -3.27 -11.04
N LYS A 54 11.83 -1.98 -11.16
CA LYS A 54 12.53 -0.99 -11.98
C LYS A 54 13.71 -0.31 -11.26
N LYS A 55 14.08 -0.83 -10.07
CA LYS A 55 15.21 -0.34 -9.26
C LYS A 55 15.00 1.04 -8.62
N TYR A 56 13.77 1.52 -8.55
CA TYR A 56 13.43 2.67 -7.73
C TYR A 56 13.41 2.28 -6.25
N LYS A 57 13.80 3.21 -5.40
CA LYS A 57 13.80 3.07 -3.94
C LYS A 57 12.39 3.27 -3.41
N VAL A 58 11.76 2.21 -2.95
CA VAL A 58 10.37 2.19 -2.51
C VAL A 58 10.27 1.89 -1.01
N LEU A 59 9.62 2.79 -0.27
CA LEU A 59 9.15 2.56 1.09
C LEU A 59 7.65 2.31 1.07
N LEU A 60 7.21 1.24 1.73
CA LEU A 60 5.79 0.96 1.95
C LEU A 60 5.51 1.02 3.45
N VAL A 61 4.54 1.86 3.86
CA VAL A 61 4.11 1.99 5.25
C VAL A 61 2.73 1.38 5.45
N GLU A 62 2.55 0.67 6.57
CA GLU A 62 1.30 0.01 6.93
C GLU A 62 0.98 0.25 8.41
N ARG A 63 -0.26 0.67 8.70
CA ARG A 63 -0.69 0.95 10.07
C ARG A 63 -0.92 -0.30 10.92
N MET A 64 -1.28 -1.41 10.27
CA MET A 64 -1.56 -2.67 10.97
C MET A 64 -0.27 -3.44 11.26
N ASN A 65 -0.36 -4.42 12.14
CA ASN A 65 0.74 -5.36 12.41
C ASN A 65 0.86 -6.46 11.34
N TYR A 66 -0.12 -6.58 10.44
CA TYR A 66 -0.13 -7.50 9.31
C TYR A 66 -0.30 -6.75 7.99
N LEU A 67 0.09 -7.39 6.90
CA LEU A 67 0.02 -6.86 5.54
C LEU A 67 -1.12 -7.52 4.77
N GLY A 68 -1.48 -6.95 3.61
CA GLY A 68 -2.47 -7.52 2.71
C GLY A 68 -3.90 -6.98 2.90
N GLY A 69 -4.20 -6.33 4.02
CA GLY A 69 -5.54 -5.82 4.29
C GLY A 69 -6.62 -6.88 4.10
N GLY A 70 -7.68 -6.56 3.35
CA GLY A 70 -8.76 -7.50 3.06
C GLY A 70 -8.34 -8.75 2.26
N PHE A 71 -7.25 -8.67 1.52
CA PHE A 71 -6.73 -9.80 0.74
C PHE A 71 -6.19 -10.92 1.61
N TRP A 72 -5.63 -10.57 2.79
CA TRP A 72 -5.17 -11.52 3.80
C TRP A 72 -6.32 -12.32 4.42
N ILE A 73 -7.40 -11.64 4.80
CA ILE A 73 -8.54 -12.30 5.46
C ILE A 73 -9.52 -12.94 4.47
N GLY A 74 -9.48 -12.55 3.22
CA GLY A 74 -10.40 -13.01 2.19
C GLY A 74 -11.81 -12.44 2.33
N GLY A 75 -12.69 -12.80 1.41
CA GLY A 75 -14.09 -12.43 1.46
C GLY A 75 -14.81 -13.07 2.65
N TYR A 76 -15.64 -12.28 3.32
CA TYR A 76 -16.50 -12.72 4.43
C TYR A 76 -15.77 -13.41 5.59
N LEU A 77 -14.49 -13.12 5.81
CA LEU A 77 -13.61 -13.81 6.78
C LEU A 77 -13.48 -15.32 6.51
N MET A 78 -13.62 -15.74 5.25
CA MET A 78 -13.60 -17.17 4.86
C MET A 78 -12.29 -17.58 4.19
N ASN A 79 -11.26 -16.75 4.25
CA ASN A 79 -9.93 -17.01 3.67
C ASN A 79 -9.93 -17.35 2.17
N LYS A 80 -10.97 -16.97 1.45
CA LYS A 80 -11.03 -17.09 -0.01
C LYS A 80 -11.08 -15.72 -0.66
N VAL A 81 -10.33 -15.57 -1.72
CA VAL A 81 -10.35 -14.37 -2.54
C VAL A 81 -10.92 -14.70 -3.90
N THR A 82 -11.82 -13.85 -4.40
CA THR A 82 -12.31 -13.96 -5.76
C THR A 82 -11.60 -12.93 -6.63
N VAL A 83 -11.28 -13.33 -7.85
CA VAL A 83 -10.63 -12.48 -8.85
C VAL A 83 -11.34 -12.67 -10.17
N ARG A 84 -11.83 -11.58 -10.76
CA ARG A 84 -12.41 -11.60 -12.11
C ARG A 84 -11.31 -11.41 -13.14
N THR A 85 -11.43 -12.12 -14.26
CA THR A 85 -10.57 -11.92 -15.44
C THR A 85 -10.72 -10.48 -15.95
N PRO A 86 -9.62 -9.76 -16.29
CA PRO A 86 -8.25 -10.26 -16.42
C PRO A 86 -7.37 -10.13 -15.14
N GLY A 87 -7.95 -9.86 -13.97
CA GLY A 87 -7.18 -9.73 -12.71
C GLY A 87 -6.43 -10.99 -12.29
N ASN A 88 -6.85 -12.19 -12.77
CA ASN A 88 -6.16 -13.46 -12.55
C ASN A 88 -4.74 -13.48 -13.14
N GLU A 89 -4.42 -12.67 -14.14
CA GLU A 89 -3.05 -12.53 -14.65
C GLU A 89 -2.05 -12.14 -13.55
N VAL A 90 -2.52 -11.45 -12.52
CA VAL A 90 -1.66 -11.11 -11.38
C VAL A 90 -1.43 -12.31 -10.47
N LEU A 91 -2.42 -13.22 -10.33
CA LEU A 91 -2.25 -14.47 -9.61
C LEU A 91 -1.25 -15.39 -10.35
N ASP A 92 -1.32 -15.45 -11.68
CA ASP A 92 -0.37 -16.17 -12.51
C ASP A 92 1.05 -15.59 -12.34
N GLU A 93 1.20 -14.27 -12.36
CA GLU A 93 2.49 -13.60 -12.18
C GLU A 93 3.13 -13.93 -10.82
N ILE A 94 2.33 -14.07 -9.77
CA ILE A 94 2.81 -14.42 -8.43
C ILE A 94 2.74 -15.91 -8.13
N GLU A 95 2.48 -16.74 -9.15
CA GLU A 95 2.45 -18.21 -9.08
C GLU A 95 1.47 -18.73 -7.99
N VAL A 96 0.28 -18.17 -7.94
CA VAL A 96 -0.79 -18.59 -7.02
C VAL A 96 -1.81 -19.43 -7.76
N PRO A 97 -2.01 -20.70 -7.38
CA PRO A 97 -3.04 -21.53 -7.97
C PRO A 97 -4.44 -21.00 -7.61
N TYR A 98 -5.34 -21.10 -8.56
CA TYR A 98 -6.76 -20.76 -8.40
C TYR A 98 -7.64 -21.73 -9.17
N GLU A 99 -8.90 -21.76 -8.86
CA GLU A 99 -9.94 -22.50 -9.58
C GLU A 99 -10.86 -21.49 -10.28
N GLU A 100 -11.11 -21.69 -11.55
CA GLU A 100 -12.16 -20.96 -12.27
C GLU A 100 -13.50 -21.66 -12.00
N VAL A 101 -14.34 -21.04 -11.17
CA VAL A 101 -15.61 -21.63 -10.69
C VAL A 101 -16.79 -21.26 -11.59
N GLU A 102 -16.69 -20.16 -12.30
CA GLU A 102 -17.62 -19.67 -13.32
C GLU A 102 -16.80 -19.00 -14.41
N PRO A 103 -17.27 -18.87 -15.64
CA PRO A 103 -16.54 -18.22 -16.72
C PRO A 103 -16.05 -16.81 -16.33
N GLY A 104 -14.74 -16.64 -16.23
CA GLY A 104 -14.10 -15.39 -15.83
C GLY A 104 -14.10 -15.09 -14.31
N LEU A 105 -14.54 -16.03 -13.46
CA LEU A 105 -14.49 -15.89 -12.00
C LEU A 105 -13.55 -16.94 -11.39
N CYS A 106 -12.44 -16.50 -10.86
CA CYS A 106 -11.43 -17.33 -10.21
C CYS A 106 -11.51 -17.21 -8.68
N VAL A 107 -11.26 -18.32 -8.00
CA VAL A 107 -11.17 -18.39 -6.52
C VAL A 107 -9.81 -18.91 -6.13
N ALA A 108 -9.13 -18.20 -5.23
CA ALA A 108 -7.85 -18.59 -4.67
C ALA A 108 -7.88 -18.58 -3.13
N ASP A 109 -6.87 -19.21 -2.52
CA ASP A 109 -6.64 -19.14 -1.09
C ASP A 109 -6.05 -17.77 -0.72
N GLY A 110 -6.76 -17.01 0.13
CA GLY A 110 -6.38 -15.66 0.50
C GLY A 110 -5.03 -15.56 1.22
N PRO A 111 -4.82 -16.32 2.32
CA PRO A 111 -3.53 -16.35 3.02
C PRO A 111 -2.36 -16.76 2.12
N TYR A 112 -2.54 -17.75 1.26
CA TYR A 112 -1.50 -18.17 0.33
C TYR A 112 -1.18 -17.08 -0.69
N ALA A 113 -2.21 -16.53 -1.37
CA ALA A 113 -2.03 -15.47 -2.36
C ALA A 113 -1.39 -14.22 -1.75
N CYS A 114 -1.84 -13.83 -0.57
CA CYS A 114 -1.30 -12.69 0.14
C CYS A 114 0.16 -12.91 0.56
N SER A 115 0.51 -14.08 1.10
CA SER A 115 1.87 -14.41 1.50
C SER A 115 2.84 -14.39 0.32
N LYS A 116 2.44 -14.95 -0.83
CA LYS A 116 3.22 -14.90 -2.07
C LYS A 116 3.44 -13.46 -2.53
N LEU A 117 2.39 -12.64 -2.55
CA LEU A 117 2.50 -11.25 -2.96
C LEU A 117 3.43 -10.45 -2.02
N ILE A 118 3.34 -10.65 -0.71
CA ILE A 118 4.23 -10.02 0.27
C ILE A 118 5.68 -10.45 0.04
N ALA A 119 5.94 -11.75 -0.08
CA ALA A 119 7.28 -12.28 -0.33
C ALA A 119 7.90 -11.66 -1.58
N MET A 120 7.18 -11.69 -2.70
CA MET A 120 7.67 -11.12 -3.96
C MET A 120 7.84 -9.58 -3.90
N THR A 121 7.07 -8.90 -3.07
CA THR A 121 7.23 -7.46 -2.82
C THR A 121 8.56 -7.20 -2.09
N CYS A 122 8.88 -7.98 -1.07
CA CYS A 122 10.16 -7.91 -0.36
C CYS A 122 11.34 -8.28 -1.28
N GLU A 123 11.22 -9.34 -2.06
CA GLU A 123 12.24 -9.81 -3.02
C GLU A 123 12.54 -8.77 -4.11
N ALA A 124 11.52 -7.98 -4.51
CA ALA A 124 11.72 -6.86 -5.43
C ALA A 124 12.56 -5.72 -4.84
N GLY A 125 12.79 -5.72 -3.53
CA GLY A 125 13.59 -4.71 -2.82
C GLY A 125 12.76 -3.61 -2.14
N VAL A 126 11.44 -3.80 -2.01
CA VAL A 126 10.60 -2.86 -1.26
C VAL A 126 10.92 -2.93 0.23
N LYS A 127 11.12 -1.78 0.85
CA LYS A 127 11.18 -1.70 2.30
C LYS A 127 9.79 -1.53 2.88
N ILE A 128 9.43 -2.41 3.79
CA ILE A 128 8.12 -2.41 4.45
C ILE A 128 8.28 -1.98 5.90
N ARG A 129 7.41 -1.05 6.34
CA ARG A 129 7.24 -0.65 7.73
C ARG A 129 5.78 -0.80 8.13
N ASN A 130 5.50 -1.86 8.85
CA ASN A 130 4.21 -2.04 9.53
C ASN A 130 4.18 -1.30 10.89
N MET A 131 3.04 -1.28 11.55
CA MET A 131 2.81 -0.51 12.80
C MET A 131 3.18 0.97 12.66
N THR A 132 3.10 1.50 11.43
CA THR A 132 3.45 2.87 11.07
C THR A 132 2.26 3.51 10.38
N MET A 133 1.67 4.51 11.00
CA MET A 133 0.50 5.23 10.47
C MET A 133 0.91 6.49 9.73
N PHE A 134 0.16 6.80 8.68
CA PHE A 134 0.17 8.10 8.04
C PHE A 134 -0.49 9.13 8.98
N ASP A 135 0.14 10.29 9.13
CA ASP A 135 -0.36 11.39 9.96
C ASP A 135 -0.69 12.62 9.11
N ASP A 136 0.24 13.04 8.25
CA ASP A 136 0.07 14.20 7.37
C ASP A 136 0.89 14.05 6.07
N LEU A 137 0.76 15.04 5.18
CA LEU A 137 1.54 15.17 3.95
C LEU A 137 2.67 16.19 4.14
N VAL A 138 3.79 15.96 3.45
CA VAL A 138 4.84 16.96 3.29
C VAL A 138 4.61 17.71 1.97
N TYR A 139 4.57 19.03 2.03
CA TYR A 139 4.36 19.89 0.87
C TYR A 139 5.61 20.67 0.48
N ARG A 140 5.67 21.05 -0.78
CA ARG A 140 6.61 22.01 -1.32
C ARG A 140 5.87 23.16 -1.97
N GLU A 141 6.62 24.09 -2.57
CA GLU A 141 6.09 25.21 -3.33
C GLU A 141 4.99 24.76 -4.31
N ASN A 142 3.98 25.59 -4.46
CA ASN A 142 2.80 25.29 -5.29
C ASN A 142 1.92 24.11 -4.81
N GLY A 143 2.06 23.69 -3.55
CA GLY A 143 1.23 22.64 -2.96
C GLY A 143 1.57 21.22 -3.41
N ARG A 144 2.68 21.00 -4.11
CA ARG A 144 3.12 19.67 -4.55
C ARG A 144 3.41 18.78 -3.34
N VAL A 145 2.87 17.58 -3.34
CA VAL A 145 3.20 16.54 -2.33
C VAL A 145 4.62 16.03 -2.57
N ALA A 146 5.43 16.03 -1.52
CA ALA A 146 6.85 15.68 -1.56
C ALA A 146 7.25 14.68 -0.44
N GLY A 147 6.28 14.00 0.15
CA GLY A 147 6.49 13.04 1.20
C GLY A 147 5.31 12.93 2.14
N ILE A 148 5.52 12.24 3.24
CA ILE A 148 4.51 12.04 4.28
C ILE A 148 5.09 12.29 5.67
N VAL A 149 4.18 12.54 6.59
CA VAL A 149 4.46 12.55 8.02
C VAL A 149 3.90 11.25 8.61
N ILE A 150 4.67 10.57 9.42
CA ILE A 150 4.33 9.27 10.01
C ILE A 150 4.42 9.30 11.52
N ASN A 151 3.69 8.39 12.15
CA ASN A 151 3.83 8.10 13.56
C ASN A 151 3.68 6.60 13.81
N TRP A 152 4.02 6.14 15.02
CA TRP A 152 3.79 4.76 15.41
C TRP A 152 2.30 4.51 15.66
N THR A 153 1.73 3.47 15.09
CA THR A 153 0.30 3.16 15.24
C THR A 153 -0.19 3.11 16.70
N PRO A 154 0.57 2.56 17.67
CA PRO A 154 0.14 2.55 19.07
C PRO A 154 -0.15 3.93 19.66
N ILE A 155 0.47 4.99 19.14
CA ILE A 155 0.27 6.36 19.62
C ILE A 155 -1.17 6.83 19.45
N ALA A 156 -1.86 6.37 18.39
CA ALA A 156 -3.27 6.68 18.17
C ALA A 156 -4.20 6.20 19.29
N ASN A 157 -3.75 5.22 20.07
CA ASN A 157 -4.52 4.62 21.18
C ASN A 157 -4.05 5.11 22.56
N MET A 158 -3.07 6.00 22.62
CA MET A 158 -2.61 6.57 23.89
C MET A 158 -3.54 7.70 24.36
N PRO A 159 -3.67 7.91 25.67
CA PRO A 159 -4.40 9.05 26.22
C PRO A 159 -3.86 10.37 25.69
N LYS A 160 -4.73 11.29 25.29
CA LYS A 160 -4.33 12.59 24.69
C LYS A 160 -3.49 13.46 25.66
N GLU A 161 -3.67 13.27 26.94
CA GLU A 161 -2.95 13.99 27.99
C GLU A 161 -1.45 13.71 28.02
N ILE A 162 -1.02 12.57 27.46
CA ILE A 162 0.38 12.14 27.46
C ILE A 162 0.96 11.97 26.06
N THR A 163 0.22 12.35 25.02
CA THR A 163 0.59 12.10 23.61
C THR A 163 0.98 13.35 22.85
N CYS A 164 1.65 14.30 23.45
CA CYS A 164 2.31 15.37 22.71
C CYS A 164 3.64 14.82 22.12
N LEU A 165 3.53 14.00 21.07
CA LEU A 165 4.66 13.40 20.36
C LEU A 165 4.75 14.02 18.96
N ASP A 166 5.90 14.58 18.65
CA ASP A 166 6.18 15.09 17.32
C ASP A 166 6.23 13.91 16.31
N PRO A 167 5.47 13.98 15.22
CA PRO A 167 5.53 12.98 14.16
C PRO A 167 6.79 13.15 13.31
N ILE A 168 7.15 12.11 12.57
CA ILE A 168 8.37 12.05 11.77
C ILE A 168 8.05 12.34 10.31
N ALA A 169 8.69 13.35 9.72
CA ALA A 169 8.59 13.65 8.31
C ALA A 169 9.61 12.83 7.50
N ILE A 170 9.16 12.26 6.39
CA ILE A 170 9.98 11.54 5.41
C ILE A 170 9.61 12.00 4.00
N GLU A 171 10.58 12.06 3.09
CA GLU A 171 10.43 12.66 1.78
C GLU A 171 10.43 11.63 0.64
N SER A 172 9.73 11.97 -0.44
CA SER A 172 9.76 11.20 -1.68
C SER A 172 9.42 12.06 -2.90
N LYS A 173 9.79 11.57 -4.07
CA LYS A 173 9.39 12.19 -5.35
C LYS A 173 7.90 12.01 -5.62
N LEU A 174 7.33 10.86 -5.22
CA LEU A 174 5.93 10.52 -5.36
C LEU A 174 5.40 9.81 -4.11
N VAL A 175 4.15 10.05 -3.79
CA VAL A 175 3.37 9.32 -2.79
C VAL A 175 2.24 8.57 -3.50
N ILE A 176 1.98 7.33 -3.08
CA ILE A 176 0.84 6.54 -3.56
C ILE A 176 -0.10 6.29 -2.39
N ASP A 177 -1.33 6.81 -2.49
CA ASP A 177 -2.42 6.51 -1.56
C ASP A 177 -3.05 5.16 -1.91
N ALA A 178 -2.73 4.14 -1.13
CA ALA A 178 -3.31 2.79 -1.17
C ALA A 178 -4.03 2.46 0.15
N THR A 179 -4.54 3.48 0.85
CA THR A 179 -5.08 3.36 2.21
C THR A 179 -6.49 2.79 2.28
N GLY A 180 -7.03 2.38 1.14
CA GLY A 180 -8.34 1.75 1.07
C GLY A 180 -9.49 2.77 1.15
N HIS A 181 -10.60 2.37 1.78
CA HIS A 181 -11.84 3.17 1.80
C HIS A 181 -11.71 4.55 2.45
N ASP A 182 -10.72 4.74 3.30
CA ASP A 182 -10.52 6.01 4.00
C ASP A 182 -9.81 7.06 3.14
N ALA A 183 -9.06 6.64 2.09
CA ALA A 183 -8.29 7.51 1.20
C ALA A 183 -7.54 8.61 1.99
N TYR A 184 -6.78 8.20 3.01
CA TYR A 184 -6.21 9.12 4.02
C TYR A 184 -5.41 10.26 3.41
N CYS A 185 -4.54 9.98 2.41
CA CYS A 185 -3.72 11.02 1.82
C CYS A 185 -4.55 12.01 0.99
N VAL A 186 -5.47 11.51 0.16
CA VAL A 186 -6.35 12.38 -0.65
C VAL A 186 -7.33 13.14 0.25
N ASN A 187 -7.84 12.48 1.31
CA ASN A 187 -8.71 13.12 2.28
C ASN A 187 -8.00 14.25 3.01
N ARG A 188 -6.71 14.08 3.33
CA ARG A 188 -5.90 15.12 3.94
C ARG A 188 -5.76 16.34 3.03
N LEU A 189 -5.52 16.16 1.73
CA LEU A 189 -5.54 17.25 0.74
C LEU A 189 -6.88 18.01 0.76
N SER A 190 -7.98 17.26 0.79
CA SER A 190 -9.33 17.83 0.82
C SER A 190 -9.57 18.66 2.08
N GLN A 191 -9.15 18.17 3.25
CA GLN A 191 -9.27 18.89 4.53
C GLN A 191 -8.47 20.19 4.54
N GLN A 192 -7.36 20.24 3.82
CA GLN A 192 -6.50 21.43 3.70
C GLN A 192 -6.91 22.36 2.56
N GLY A 193 -7.99 22.06 1.84
CA GLY A 193 -8.48 22.88 0.75
C GLY A 193 -7.67 22.79 -0.55
N LEU A 194 -6.74 21.85 -0.66
CA LEU A 194 -5.92 21.60 -1.85
C LEU A 194 -6.56 20.63 -2.84
N TYR A 195 -7.66 20.00 -2.45
CA TYR A 195 -8.47 19.12 -3.27
C TYR A 195 -9.95 19.31 -2.96
N LYS A 196 -10.83 18.99 -3.92
CA LYS A 196 -12.29 19.03 -3.72
C LYS A 196 -12.71 18.10 -2.57
N LYS A 197 -13.85 18.39 -1.95
CA LYS A 197 -14.44 17.48 -0.95
C LYS A 197 -14.69 16.10 -1.56
N LEU A 198 -14.23 15.05 -0.88
CA LEU A 198 -14.41 13.69 -1.37
C LEU A 198 -15.89 13.29 -1.27
N PRO A 199 -16.47 12.71 -2.34
CA PRO A 199 -17.83 12.21 -2.31
C PRO A 199 -18.00 10.96 -1.45
N GLY A 200 -16.91 10.27 -1.13
CA GLY A 200 -16.95 8.94 -0.54
C GLY A 200 -17.26 7.86 -1.59
N HIS A 201 -17.19 6.61 -1.20
CA HIS A 201 -17.54 5.50 -2.10
C HIS A 201 -19.06 5.32 -2.24
N GLY A 202 -19.50 4.84 -3.42
CA GLY A 202 -20.89 4.53 -3.69
C GLY A 202 -21.35 3.17 -3.16
N SER A 203 -22.56 2.80 -3.51
CA SER A 203 -23.14 1.50 -3.19
C SER A 203 -22.42 0.36 -3.92
N MET A 204 -22.70 -0.89 -3.50
CA MET A 204 -22.09 -2.07 -4.10
C MET A 204 -22.62 -2.32 -5.52
N TRP A 205 -21.70 -2.43 -6.47
CA TRP A 205 -21.97 -2.79 -7.86
C TRP A 205 -20.70 -3.35 -8.49
N VAL A 206 -20.50 -4.67 -8.36
CA VAL A 206 -19.26 -5.37 -8.75
C VAL A 206 -18.86 -5.08 -10.19
N GLU A 207 -19.78 -5.27 -11.15
CA GLU A 207 -19.47 -5.18 -12.58
C GLU A 207 -18.91 -3.82 -12.98
N LYS A 208 -19.46 -2.73 -12.45
CA LYS A 208 -18.99 -1.37 -12.77
C LYS A 208 -17.86 -0.88 -11.89
N SER A 209 -17.69 -1.45 -10.72
CA SER A 209 -16.69 -0.97 -9.76
C SER A 209 -15.27 -1.27 -10.20
N GLU A 210 -14.97 -2.49 -10.62
CA GLU A 210 -13.60 -2.90 -10.94
C GLU A 210 -13.06 -2.19 -12.19
N GLU A 211 -13.89 -2.04 -13.22
CA GLU A 211 -13.51 -1.31 -14.43
C GLU A 211 -13.24 0.17 -14.12
N ALA A 212 -14.18 0.83 -13.44
CA ALA A 212 -14.04 2.22 -13.06
C ALA A 212 -12.83 2.44 -12.13
N LEU A 213 -12.61 1.55 -11.16
CA LEU A 213 -11.45 1.62 -10.29
C LEU A 213 -10.14 1.65 -11.09
N VAL A 214 -9.97 0.75 -12.04
CA VAL A 214 -8.78 0.71 -12.88
C VAL A 214 -8.71 1.94 -13.77
N GLU A 215 -9.82 2.38 -14.35
CA GLU A 215 -9.90 3.58 -15.20
C GLU A 215 -9.46 4.84 -14.45
N TYR A 216 -9.95 5.06 -13.24
CA TYR A 216 -9.67 6.25 -12.43
C TYR A 216 -8.42 6.15 -11.53
N THR A 217 -7.67 5.04 -11.60
CA THR A 217 -6.38 4.94 -10.92
C THR A 217 -5.35 5.84 -11.58
N GLY A 218 -4.68 6.69 -10.80
CA GLY A 218 -3.61 7.53 -11.31
C GLY A 218 -3.32 8.75 -10.46
N LEU A 219 -2.67 9.76 -11.06
CA LEU A 219 -2.31 11.00 -10.39
C LEU A 219 -3.57 11.81 -10.05
N VAL A 220 -3.78 12.11 -8.78
CA VAL A 220 -4.91 12.92 -8.29
C VAL A 220 -4.50 14.34 -7.96
N HIS A 221 -3.23 14.54 -7.61
CA HIS A 221 -2.64 15.84 -7.31
C HIS A 221 -1.13 15.78 -7.61
N PRO A 222 -0.46 16.90 -7.95
CA PRO A 222 0.99 16.86 -8.14
C PRO A 222 1.72 16.17 -7.00
N GLY A 223 2.46 15.10 -7.33
CA GLY A 223 3.16 14.27 -6.35
C GLY A 223 2.32 13.20 -5.65
N LEU A 224 1.00 13.10 -5.88
CA LEU A 224 0.14 12.10 -5.24
C LEU A 224 -0.67 11.29 -6.25
N ILE A 225 -0.50 9.98 -6.21
CA ILE A 225 -1.26 8.97 -6.98
C ILE A 225 -2.23 8.27 -6.03
N ALA A 226 -3.45 7.94 -6.49
CA ALA A 226 -4.38 7.06 -5.78
C ALA A 226 -4.51 5.71 -6.48
N CYS A 227 -4.58 4.63 -5.70
CA CYS A 227 -4.86 3.28 -6.19
C CYS A 227 -5.68 2.47 -5.18
N GLY A 228 -6.31 1.40 -5.68
CA GLY A 228 -7.19 0.57 -4.86
C GLY A 228 -8.43 1.34 -4.40
N MET A 229 -9.01 0.94 -3.29
CA MET A 229 -10.27 1.50 -2.82
C MET A 229 -10.23 3.00 -2.49
N SER A 230 -9.05 3.62 -2.35
CA SER A 230 -8.92 5.06 -2.21
C SER A 230 -9.41 5.82 -3.46
N VAL A 231 -9.29 5.21 -4.64
CA VAL A 231 -9.86 5.73 -5.89
C VAL A 231 -11.37 5.81 -5.83
N ASN A 232 -12.02 4.73 -5.35
CA ASN A 232 -13.49 4.71 -5.25
C ASN A 232 -14.00 5.84 -4.33
N THR A 233 -13.32 6.06 -3.21
CA THR A 233 -13.65 7.15 -2.27
C THR A 233 -13.39 8.53 -2.86
N THR A 234 -12.31 8.68 -3.63
CA THR A 234 -11.91 9.95 -4.26
C THR A 234 -12.93 10.40 -5.32
N TYR A 235 -13.45 9.47 -6.11
CA TYR A 235 -14.30 9.77 -7.26
C TYR A 235 -15.77 9.36 -7.10
N GLY A 236 -16.17 8.82 -5.95
CA GLY A 236 -17.56 8.42 -5.72
C GLY A 236 -17.98 7.14 -6.45
N LEU A 237 -17.00 6.27 -6.75
CA LEU A 237 -17.26 5.06 -7.52
C LEU A 237 -17.95 3.99 -6.66
N PRO A 238 -18.71 3.07 -7.28
CA PRO A 238 -19.30 1.93 -6.58
C PRO A 238 -18.24 1.07 -5.88
N ARG A 239 -18.65 0.30 -4.88
CA ARG A 239 -17.81 -0.73 -4.24
C ARG A 239 -17.93 -2.07 -4.97
N MET A 240 -16.85 -2.83 -5.01
CA MET A 240 -16.83 -4.14 -5.68
C MET A 240 -17.12 -5.32 -4.76
N GLY A 241 -17.20 -5.12 -3.43
CA GLY A 241 -17.31 -6.24 -2.50
C GLY A 241 -16.03 -7.09 -2.42
N PRO A 242 -16.13 -8.41 -2.15
CA PRO A 242 -14.97 -9.26 -1.89
C PRO A 242 -14.26 -9.79 -3.15
N THR A 243 -14.29 -9.07 -4.26
CA THR A 243 -13.45 -9.36 -5.44
C THR A 243 -12.21 -8.47 -5.45
N PHE A 244 -11.08 -9.00 -5.90
CA PHE A 244 -9.77 -8.35 -5.77
C PHE A 244 -9.09 -8.05 -7.11
N GLY A 245 -9.68 -8.49 -8.24
CA GLY A 245 -9.10 -8.31 -9.58
C GLY A 245 -8.81 -6.84 -9.88
N GLY A 246 -9.81 -5.99 -9.71
CA GLY A 246 -9.67 -4.56 -9.94
C GLY A 246 -8.61 -3.91 -9.04
N MET A 247 -8.48 -4.33 -7.77
CA MET A 247 -7.45 -3.83 -6.86
C MET A 247 -6.04 -4.21 -7.30
N LEU A 248 -5.84 -5.46 -7.75
CA LEU A 248 -4.56 -5.93 -8.28
C LEU A 248 -4.15 -5.16 -9.54
N LEU A 249 -5.07 -5.00 -10.48
CA LEU A 249 -4.84 -4.25 -11.73
C LEU A 249 -4.67 -2.75 -11.49
N SER A 250 -5.36 -2.17 -10.52
CA SER A 250 -5.17 -0.79 -10.07
C SER A 250 -3.73 -0.58 -9.56
N GLY A 251 -3.20 -1.51 -8.76
CA GLY A 251 -1.80 -1.48 -8.33
C GLY A 251 -0.82 -1.47 -9.51
N LYS A 252 -1.04 -2.31 -10.52
CA LYS A 252 -0.23 -2.32 -11.76
C LYS A 252 -0.31 -1.00 -12.51
N LYS A 253 -1.51 -0.42 -12.62
CA LYS A 253 -1.67 0.87 -13.29
C LYS A 253 -0.98 1.99 -12.51
N ALA A 254 -1.11 2.04 -11.19
CA ALA A 254 -0.43 3.02 -10.34
C ALA A 254 1.09 2.94 -10.50
N ALA A 255 1.65 1.73 -10.55
CA ALA A 255 3.07 1.52 -10.81
C ALA A 255 3.50 2.10 -12.17
N ARG A 256 2.73 1.83 -13.23
CA ARG A 256 3.03 2.39 -14.57
C ARG A 256 3.02 3.91 -14.58
N VAL A 257 2.00 4.52 -13.97
CA VAL A 257 1.89 5.98 -13.85
C VAL A 257 3.08 6.55 -13.06
N ALA A 258 3.44 5.93 -11.93
CA ALA A 258 4.57 6.37 -11.12
C ALA A 258 5.90 6.28 -11.90
N ILE A 259 6.14 5.17 -12.60
CA ILE A 259 7.35 4.96 -13.42
C ILE A 259 7.43 6.00 -14.54
N ASP A 260 6.33 6.23 -15.28
CA ASP A 260 6.27 7.23 -16.34
C ASP A 260 6.66 8.64 -15.82
N ILE A 261 6.12 9.03 -14.68
CA ILE A 261 6.46 10.33 -14.05
C ILE A 261 7.94 10.37 -13.63
N LEU A 262 8.46 9.30 -13.02
CA LEU A 262 9.85 9.23 -12.59
C LEU A 262 10.84 9.25 -13.77
N GLU A 263 10.43 8.77 -14.94
CA GLU A 263 11.20 8.80 -16.18
C GLU A 263 11.06 10.14 -16.95
N GLY A 264 10.41 11.15 -16.37
CA GLY A 264 10.25 12.49 -16.93
C GLY A 264 8.95 12.73 -17.68
N GLY A 265 7.98 11.84 -17.56
CA GLY A 265 6.62 12.03 -18.05
C GLY A 265 5.91 13.19 -17.37
N LYS A 266 4.88 13.73 -18.03
CA LYS A 266 4.11 14.86 -17.48
C LYS A 266 3.17 14.41 -16.36
N GLU A 267 3.18 15.13 -15.25
CA GLU A 267 2.19 14.97 -14.18
C GLU A 267 0.82 15.48 -14.67
N LYS A 268 -0.02 14.58 -15.18
CA LYS A 268 -1.40 14.89 -15.57
C LYS A 268 -2.35 14.25 -14.57
N ALA A 269 -3.01 15.08 -13.75
CA ALA A 269 -4.05 14.60 -12.86
C ALA A 269 -5.26 14.10 -13.66
N ILE A 270 -5.89 13.04 -13.16
CA ILE A 270 -7.18 12.56 -13.67
C ILE A 270 -8.24 13.57 -13.25
N ALA A 271 -9.02 14.07 -14.21
CA ALA A 271 -10.02 15.13 -14.02
C ALA A 271 -11.24 14.64 -13.20
#